data_269244b5ec547828535c1b44b6d1b190
#
_entry.id   269244b5ec547828535c1b44b6d1b190
#
_cell.length_a   1.000
_cell.length_b   1.000
_cell.length_c   1.000
_cell.angle_alpha   90.00
_cell.angle_beta   90.00
_cell.angle_gamma   90.00
#
_symmetry.space_group_name_H-M   'P 1'
#
loop_
_entity.id
_entity.type
_entity.pdbx_description
1 polymer ?
#
loop_
_entity_poly.entity_id
_entity_poly.type
_entity_poly.pdbx_seq_one_letter_code
_entity_poly.pdbx_strand_id
1 'polypeptide(L)'
;KLKGPLAAVEMGLIYVNPEGPHGVPDPLLAADDIRMSFGRMAMNDEEIVALIAGGHTFGKAHGAKKPKDCVGAEPAAAAIEEQGMGWTSKCGKGNAEDTVTSGLEGAWTVTPTQWSTNYLDNLMMFNWVKTKSPAGATQWIPDNPAAANMVPDAHIKGKRHAPIMFTTDIALKED
;
A
#
# COMPACT_ATOMS: atom_id res chain seq x y z
N LYS A 1 29.20 -14.01 -3.45
CA LYS A 1 28.32 -12.95 -3.97
C LYS A 1 26.88 -13.36 -3.63
N LEU A 2 26.16 -12.52 -2.93
CA LEU A 2 24.74 -12.78 -2.63
C LEU A 2 23.96 -12.88 -3.96
N LYS A 3 23.03 -13.82 -4.02
CA LYS A 3 22.22 -14.09 -5.21
C LYS A 3 21.17 -13.00 -5.46
N GLY A 4 21.01 -12.11 -4.51
CA GLY A 4 20.16 -10.92 -4.57
C GLY A 4 20.61 -9.91 -3.55
N PRO A 5 20.23 -8.65 -3.66
CA PRO A 5 20.58 -7.64 -2.67
C PRO A 5 20.04 -8.03 -1.29
N LEU A 6 20.75 -7.63 -0.25
CA LEU A 6 20.24 -7.68 1.11
C LEU A 6 19.14 -6.65 1.22
N ALA A 7 17.97 -7.09 1.64
CA ALA A 7 16.81 -6.31 2.03
C ALA A 7 16.60 -4.96 1.32
N ALA A 8 15.40 -4.58 1.05
CA ALA A 8 15.01 -3.29 0.48
C ALA A 8 15.89 -2.84 -0.70
N VAL A 9 15.57 -3.32 -1.86
CA VAL A 9 16.18 -2.90 -3.13
C VAL A 9 15.91 -1.42 -3.41
N GLU A 10 14.88 -0.89 -2.78
CA GLU A 10 14.44 0.50 -2.88
C GLU A 10 14.42 1.13 -1.49
N MET A 11 15.00 2.31 -1.37
CA MET A 11 15.06 3.03 -0.10
C MET A 11 13.67 3.44 0.37
N GLY A 12 13.37 3.23 1.66
CA GLY A 12 12.08 3.54 2.26
C GLY A 12 11.06 2.38 2.25
N LEU A 13 11.33 1.29 1.54
CA LEU A 13 10.50 0.08 1.59
C LEU A 13 10.98 -0.83 2.71
N ILE A 14 10.04 -1.30 3.55
CA ILE A 14 10.38 -2.16 4.70
C ILE A 14 10.51 -3.61 4.26
N TYR A 15 9.60 -4.11 3.43
CA TYR A 15 9.55 -5.51 3.01
C TYR A 15 9.66 -5.65 1.50
N VAL A 16 8.65 -5.17 0.77
CA VAL A 16 8.53 -5.25 -0.68
C VAL A 16 7.90 -3.97 -1.21
N ASN A 17 8.06 -3.69 -2.51
CA ASN A 17 7.35 -2.58 -3.14
C ASN A 17 5.87 -2.96 -3.35
N PRO A 18 4.91 -2.27 -2.72
CA PRO A 18 3.49 -2.60 -2.85
C PRO A 18 2.93 -2.37 -4.25
N GLU A 19 3.60 -1.58 -5.08
CA GLU A 19 3.25 -1.39 -6.48
C GLU A 19 3.78 -2.51 -7.40
N GLY A 20 4.57 -3.43 -6.85
CA GLY A 20 5.30 -4.48 -7.57
C GLY A 20 6.80 -4.17 -7.69
N PRO A 21 7.63 -5.15 -8.06
CA PRO A 21 9.08 -4.97 -8.23
C PRO A 21 9.41 -3.80 -9.14
N HIS A 22 10.20 -2.85 -8.64
CA HIS A 22 10.59 -1.63 -9.35
C HIS A 22 9.40 -0.78 -9.83
N GLY A 23 8.25 -0.89 -9.15
CA GLY A 23 7.01 -0.20 -9.53
C GLY A 23 6.29 -0.82 -10.73
N VAL A 24 6.69 -2.02 -11.16
CA VAL A 24 6.00 -2.77 -12.21
C VAL A 24 4.83 -3.54 -11.58
N PRO A 25 3.58 -3.23 -11.95
CA PRO A 25 2.41 -3.82 -11.32
C PRO A 25 2.09 -5.21 -11.88
N ASP A 26 3.01 -6.15 -11.64
CA ASP A 26 2.91 -7.55 -12.00
C ASP A 26 2.81 -8.39 -10.71
N PRO A 27 1.64 -9.04 -10.45
CA PRO A 27 1.44 -9.84 -9.25
C PRO A 27 2.37 -11.04 -9.12
N LEU A 28 2.70 -11.72 -10.22
CA LEU A 28 3.56 -12.91 -10.18
C LEU A 28 5.00 -12.53 -9.85
N LEU A 29 5.51 -11.43 -10.41
CA LEU A 29 6.81 -10.90 -10.02
C LEU A 29 6.82 -10.43 -8.55
N ALA A 30 5.71 -9.88 -8.09
CA ALA A 30 5.57 -9.49 -6.69
C ALA A 30 5.55 -10.69 -5.74
N ALA A 31 5.00 -11.84 -6.15
CA ALA A 31 5.03 -13.08 -5.36
C ALA A 31 6.45 -13.57 -5.10
N ASP A 32 7.33 -13.51 -6.12
CA ASP A 32 8.75 -13.85 -5.96
C ASP A 32 9.45 -12.92 -4.95
N ASP A 33 9.21 -11.62 -5.04
CA ASP A 33 9.77 -10.65 -4.09
C ASP A 33 9.25 -10.87 -2.66
N ILE A 34 7.97 -11.17 -2.51
CA ILE A 34 7.35 -11.48 -1.21
C ILE A 34 8.05 -12.68 -0.59
N ARG A 35 8.13 -13.80 -1.30
CA ARG A 35 8.79 -15.01 -0.78
C ARG A 35 10.26 -14.78 -0.46
N MET A 36 10.98 -14.04 -1.32
CA MET A 36 12.39 -13.72 -1.06
C MET A 36 12.56 -12.87 0.20
N SER A 37 11.74 -11.85 0.38
CA SER A 37 11.84 -10.93 1.51
C SER A 37 11.44 -11.59 2.83
N PHE A 38 10.26 -12.20 2.86
CA PHE A 38 9.72 -12.85 4.06
C PHE A 38 10.41 -14.17 4.39
N GLY A 39 10.87 -14.92 3.38
CA GLY A 39 11.69 -16.11 3.57
C GLY A 39 13.01 -15.83 4.28
N ARG A 40 13.60 -14.64 4.11
CA ARG A 40 14.76 -14.19 4.89
C ARG A 40 14.43 -13.97 6.37
N MET A 41 13.17 -13.79 6.71
CA MET A 41 12.65 -13.74 8.08
C MET A 41 12.17 -15.11 8.58
N ALA A 42 12.48 -16.18 7.84
CA ALA A 42 12.11 -17.58 8.10
C ALA A 42 10.58 -17.83 8.08
N MET A 43 9.82 -17.01 7.35
CA MET A 43 8.38 -17.20 7.19
C MET A 43 8.07 -18.09 5.98
N ASN A 44 7.12 -18.98 6.16
CA ASN A 44 6.52 -19.76 5.08
C ASN A 44 5.30 -19.05 4.47
N ASP A 45 4.72 -19.60 3.40
CA ASP A 45 3.62 -18.95 2.67
C ASP A 45 2.37 -18.75 3.55
N GLU A 46 2.03 -19.68 4.43
CA GLU A 46 0.91 -19.52 5.38
C GLU A 46 1.12 -18.35 6.34
N GLU A 47 2.32 -18.25 6.90
CA GLU A 47 2.69 -17.17 7.81
C GLU A 47 2.71 -15.82 7.11
N ILE A 48 3.18 -15.76 5.86
CA ILE A 48 3.16 -14.58 5.02
C ILE A 48 1.73 -14.12 4.78
N VAL A 49 0.85 -15.02 4.34
CA VAL A 49 -0.57 -14.70 4.10
C VAL A 49 -1.24 -14.24 5.38
N ALA A 50 -1.00 -14.92 6.51
CA ALA A 50 -1.57 -14.55 7.80
C ALA A 50 -1.13 -13.15 8.25
N LEU A 51 0.16 -12.82 8.07
CA LEU A 51 0.70 -11.50 8.42
C LEU A 51 0.09 -10.40 7.56
N ILE A 52 0.06 -10.59 6.24
CA ILE A 52 -0.47 -9.59 5.30
C ILE A 52 -1.97 -9.42 5.50
N ALA A 53 -2.72 -10.52 5.55
CA ALA A 53 -4.17 -10.49 5.77
C ALA A 53 -4.54 -9.86 7.11
N GLY A 54 -3.77 -10.15 8.15
CA GLY A 54 -3.94 -9.52 9.46
C GLY A 54 -3.71 -8.02 9.41
N GLY A 55 -2.57 -7.57 8.89
CA GLY A 55 -2.21 -6.16 8.79
C GLY A 55 -3.18 -5.35 7.94
N HIS A 56 -3.57 -5.87 6.78
CA HIS A 56 -4.47 -5.18 5.86
C HIS A 56 -5.95 -5.28 6.25
N THR A 57 -6.35 -6.29 7.01
CA THR A 57 -7.68 -6.31 7.63
C THR A 57 -7.85 -5.16 8.62
N PHE A 58 -6.81 -4.90 9.42
CA PHE A 58 -6.81 -3.89 10.48
C PHE A 58 -5.92 -2.70 10.09
N GLY A 59 -6.40 -1.87 9.18
CA GLY A 59 -5.62 -0.71 8.76
C GLY A 59 -6.16 0.01 7.55
N LYS A 60 -5.49 1.10 7.22
CA LYS A 60 -5.71 1.91 6.03
C LYS A 60 -4.36 2.38 5.48
N ALA A 61 -4.30 2.62 4.17
CA ALA A 61 -3.17 3.27 3.54
C ALA A 61 -3.39 4.79 3.51
N HIS A 62 -2.37 5.54 3.90
CA HIS A 62 -2.42 6.98 4.06
C HIS A 62 -1.31 7.63 3.21
N GLY A 63 -1.56 7.88 1.94
CA GLY A 63 -0.60 8.45 1.02
C GLY A 63 -1.27 9.31 -0.04
N ALA A 64 -2.14 10.25 0.39
CA ALA A 64 -2.98 11.03 -0.49
C ALA A 64 -2.23 12.07 -1.33
N LYS A 65 -1.05 12.53 -0.90
CA LYS A 65 -0.28 13.60 -1.58
C LYS A 65 0.97 13.07 -2.27
N LYS A 66 1.30 13.73 -3.37
CA LYS A 66 2.53 13.43 -4.13
C LYS A 66 3.75 14.01 -3.43
N PRO A 67 4.79 13.20 -3.15
CA PRO A 67 6.02 13.69 -2.53
C PRO A 67 6.62 14.90 -3.26
N LYS A 68 6.70 14.86 -4.58
CA LYS A 68 7.28 15.93 -5.40
C LYS A 68 6.60 17.28 -5.26
N ASP A 69 5.32 17.30 -4.87
CA ASP A 69 4.55 18.52 -4.72
C ASP A 69 4.68 19.09 -3.29
N CYS A 70 5.06 18.24 -2.33
CA CYS A 70 5.02 18.55 -0.90
C CYS A 70 6.39 18.72 -0.25
N VAL A 71 7.42 18.05 -0.76
CA VAL A 71 8.77 18.05 -0.21
C VAL A 71 9.78 18.60 -1.20
N GLY A 72 11.00 18.91 -0.73
CA GLY A 72 12.11 19.32 -1.59
C GLY A 72 12.56 18.19 -2.54
N ALA A 73 13.37 18.56 -3.54
CA ALA A 73 13.82 17.63 -4.57
C ALA A 73 14.70 16.48 -4.02
N GLU A 74 15.45 16.75 -2.96
CA GLU A 74 16.38 15.81 -2.35
C GLU A 74 16.18 15.79 -0.83
N PRO A 75 15.74 14.67 -0.24
CA PRO A 75 15.62 14.57 1.22
C PRO A 75 16.92 14.88 1.95
N ALA A 76 18.06 14.47 1.41
CA ALA A 76 19.38 14.73 2.00
C ALA A 76 19.80 16.21 1.92
N ALA A 77 19.25 16.98 1.00
CA ALA A 77 19.54 18.41 0.82
C ALA A 77 18.49 19.32 1.49
N ALA A 78 17.38 18.76 1.94
CA ALA A 78 16.33 19.49 2.62
C ALA A 78 16.58 19.50 4.14
N ALA A 79 16.20 20.60 4.80
CA ALA A 79 16.11 20.60 6.26
C ALA A 79 15.08 19.54 6.71
N ILE A 80 15.29 18.98 7.89
CA ILE A 80 14.45 17.87 8.40
C ILE A 80 12.96 18.26 8.44
N GLU A 81 12.66 19.51 8.69
CA GLU A 81 11.33 20.08 8.74
C GLU A 81 10.64 20.11 7.36
N GLU A 82 11.44 20.07 6.28
CA GLU A 82 10.94 20.15 4.92
C GLU A 82 10.83 18.78 4.21
N GLN A 83 11.22 17.71 4.90
CA GLN A 83 11.24 16.37 4.29
C GLN A 83 9.85 15.70 4.21
N GLY A 84 8.77 16.41 4.53
CA GLY A 84 7.40 15.90 4.41
C GLY A 84 7.04 14.80 5.41
N MET A 85 7.88 14.58 6.40
CA MET A 85 7.68 13.57 7.44
C MET A 85 6.78 14.06 8.58
N GLY A 86 5.93 15.06 8.33
CA GLY A 86 4.89 15.50 9.23
C GLY A 86 5.17 16.78 10.01
N TRP A 87 6.33 17.43 9.84
CA TRP A 87 6.66 18.65 10.61
C TRP A 87 6.46 19.90 9.76
N THR A 88 7.10 19.97 8.60
CA THR A 88 6.87 21.03 7.63
C THR A 88 6.66 20.42 6.26
N SER A 89 5.48 20.65 5.70
CA SER A 89 5.13 20.23 4.35
C SER A 89 4.60 21.44 3.58
N LYS A 90 4.92 21.51 2.30
CA LYS A 90 4.31 22.53 1.39
C LYS A 90 2.86 22.21 1.08
N CYS A 91 2.39 21.00 1.46
CA CYS A 91 1.03 20.54 1.26
C CYS A 91 0.26 20.56 2.59
N GLY A 92 -0.53 21.61 2.79
CA GLY A 92 -1.43 21.74 3.93
C GLY A 92 -0.76 21.53 5.29
N LYS A 93 -1.29 20.61 6.07
CA LYS A 93 -0.82 20.32 7.45
C LYS A 93 0.19 19.17 7.54
N GLY A 94 0.47 18.46 6.44
CA GLY A 94 1.33 17.28 6.41
C GLY A 94 0.75 16.04 7.09
N ASN A 95 -0.53 16.05 7.43
CA ASN A 95 -1.23 14.92 8.04
C ASN A 95 -2.60 14.68 7.38
N ALA A 96 -3.29 13.62 7.73
CA ALA A 96 -4.57 13.21 7.14
C ALA A 96 -4.49 13.20 5.60
N GLU A 97 -5.37 13.92 4.93
CA GLU A 97 -5.39 14.06 3.46
C GLU A 97 -4.15 14.74 2.87
N ASP A 98 -3.33 15.34 3.70
CA ASP A 98 -2.05 15.97 3.31
C ASP A 98 -0.84 15.06 3.57
N THR A 99 -1.07 13.81 3.95
CA THR A 99 -0.01 12.85 4.25
C THR A 99 0.79 12.48 3.00
N VAL A 100 2.11 12.50 3.15
CA VAL A 100 3.07 12.06 2.14
C VAL A 100 3.76 10.80 2.65
N THR A 101 3.52 9.67 1.99
CA THR A 101 4.13 8.37 2.30
C THR A 101 4.37 7.60 1.00
N SER A 102 3.96 6.33 0.93
CA SER A 102 4.06 5.49 -0.27
C SER A 102 3.24 5.96 -1.47
N GLY A 103 2.30 6.88 -1.25
CA GLY A 103 1.37 7.32 -2.28
C GLY A 103 0.15 6.42 -2.47
N LEU A 104 0.07 5.30 -1.77
CA LEU A 104 -1.10 4.42 -1.78
C LEU A 104 -2.13 4.93 -0.78
N GLU A 105 -3.42 4.89 -1.15
CA GLU A 105 -4.48 5.54 -0.38
C GLU A 105 -5.77 4.72 -0.38
N GLY A 106 -6.30 4.40 0.80
CA GLY A 106 -7.60 3.77 0.95
C GLY A 106 -7.64 2.69 2.04
N ALA A 107 -8.71 1.92 2.05
CA ALA A 107 -8.92 0.80 2.96
C ALA A 107 -9.21 -0.48 2.20
N TRP A 108 -8.85 -1.63 2.77
CA TRP A 108 -9.11 -2.96 2.20
C TRP A 108 -10.46 -3.53 2.65
N THR A 109 -10.94 -3.11 3.81
CA THR A 109 -12.09 -3.71 4.49
C THR A 109 -13.14 -2.70 4.89
N VAL A 110 -14.35 -3.18 5.12
CA VAL A 110 -15.48 -2.33 5.55
C VAL A 110 -15.34 -1.82 6.98
N THR A 111 -14.59 -2.54 7.82
CA THR A 111 -14.34 -2.23 9.22
C THR A 111 -12.84 -2.26 9.54
N PRO A 112 -12.04 -1.30 9.04
CA PRO A 112 -10.58 -1.35 9.13
C PRO A 112 -10.01 -1.17 10.54
N THR A 113 -10.86 -1.02 11.54
CA THR A 113 -10.51 -0.96 12.97
C THR A 113 -10.95 -2.21 13.74
N GLN A 114 -11.33 -3.27 13.04
CA GLN A 114 -11.78 -4.53 13.62
C GLN A 114 -11.14 -5.71 12.89
N TRP A 115 -10.78 -6.75 13.62
CA TRP A 115 -10.33 -8.01 13.05
C TRP A 115 -11.49 -8.75 12.39
N SER A 116 -11.27 -9.25 11.19
CA SER A 116 -12.25 -10.03 10.43
C SER A 116 -11.58 -10.78 9.29
N THR A 117 -12.34 -11.61 8.58
CA THR A 117 -11.92 -12.27 7.34
C THR A 117 -12.13 -11.39 6.11
N ASN A 118 -12.68 -10.20 6.27
CA ASN A 118 -13.15 -9.36 5.16
C ASN A 118 -12.07 -8.99 4.13
N TYR A 119 -10.79 -8.93 4.53
CA TYR A 119 -9.70 -8.76 3.59
C TYR A 119 -9.63 -9.92 2.58
N LEU A 120 -9.58 -11.15 3.07
CA LEU A 120 -9.54 -12.35 2.22
C LEU A 120 -10.83 -12.51 1.42
N ASP A 121 -11.98 -12.24 2.06
CA ASP A 121 -13.28 -12.28 1.38
C ASP A 121 -13.31 -11.34 0.19
N ASN A 122 -12.89 -10.09 0.36
CA ASN A 122 -12.80 -9.10 -0.72
C ASN A 122 -11.79 -9.52 -1.78
N LEU A 123 -10.57 -9.94 -1.37
CA LEU A 123 -9.52 -10.35 -2.29
C LEU A 123 -10.01 -11.45 -3.23
N MET A 124 -10.67 -12.47 -2.71
CA MET A 124 -11.12 -13.64 -3.48
C MET A 124 -12.42 -13.39 -4.25
N MET A 125 -13.33 -12.59 -3.70
CA MET A 125 -14.67 -12.36 -4.29
C MET A 125 -14.64 -11.50 -5.54
N PHE A 126 -13.76 -10.49 -5.60
CA PHE A 126 -13.75 -9.53 -6.70
C PHE A 126 -12.71 -9.87 -7.78
N ASN A 127 -13.01 -9.48 -9.01
CA ASN A 127 -11.99 -9.25 -10.03
C ASN A 127 -11.42 -7.84 -9.83
N TRP A 128 -10.12 -7.69 -10.00
CA TRP A 128 -9.40 -6.48 -9.68
C TRP A 128 -8.83 -5.82 -10.93
N VAL A 129 -8.96 -4.51 -11.04
CA VAL A 129 -8.42 -3.72 -12.14
C VAL A 129 -7.51 -2.63 -11.60
N LYS A 130 -6.45 -2.33 -12.35
CA LYS A 130 -5.47 -1.31 -11.98
C LYS A 130 -6.09 0.08 -12.01
N THR A 131 -5.74 0.87 -11.02
CA THR A 131 -6.10 2.29 -10.94
C THR A 131 -4.92 3.10 -10.39
N LYS A 132 -5.09 4.41 -10.31
CA LYS A 132 -4.13 5.31 -9.67
C LYS A 132 -4.73 5.91 -8.41
N SER A 133 -3.93 5.94 -7.36
CA SER A 133 -4.23 6.70 -6.15
C SER A 133 -4.25 8.20 -6.44
N PRO A 134 -4.73 9.05 -5.52
CA PRO A 134 -4.62 10.51 -5.66
C PRO A 134 -3.18 10.99 -5.83
N ALA A 135 -2.22 10.31 -5.22
CA ALA A 135 -0.80 10.61 -5.35
C ALA A 135 -0.16 10.05 -6.64
N GLY A 136 -0.90 9.23 -7.41
CA GLY A 136 -0.44 8.65 -8.68
C GLY A 136 0.22 7.28 -8.56
N ALA A 137 0.26 6.68 -7.37
CA ALA A 137 0.73 5.31 -7.17
C ALA A 137 -0.25 4.29 -7.77
N THR A 138 0.25 3.14 -8.22
CA THR A 138 -0.59 2.07 -8.74
C THR A 138 -1.21 1.27 -7.62
N GLN A 139 -2.53 1.18 -7.63
CA GLN A 139 -3.31 0.31 -6.75
C GLN A 139 -4.43 -0.36 -7.56
N TRP A 140 -5.18 -1.24 -6.94
CA TRP A 140 -6.22 -2.02 -7.60
C TRP A 140 -7.56 -1.80 -6.91
N ILE A 141 -8.63 -1.78 -7.70
CA ILE A 141 -10.01 -1.68 -7.23
C ILE A 141 -10.85 -2.79 -7.86
N PRO A 142 -12.00 -3.17 -7.26
CA PRO A 142 -12.92 -4.11 -7.88
C PRO A 142 -13.41 -3.64 -9.24
N ASP A 143 -13.44 -4.54 -10.21
CA ASP A 143 -14.17 -4.35 -11.47
C ASP A 143 -15.66 -4.60 -11.24
N ASN A 144 -16.24 -3.83 -10.31
CA ASN A 144 -17.65 -3.94 -9.94
C ASN A 144 -18.16 -2.61 -9.40
N PRO A 145 -19.03 -1.90 -10.13
CA PRO A 145 -19.59 -0.62 -9.68
C PRO A 145 -20.33 -0.67 -8.34
N ALA A 146 -20.88 -1.82 -7.94
CA ALA A 146 -21.55 -1.97 -6.64
C ALA A 146 -20.56 -1.83 -5.46
N ALA A 147 -19.27 -2.03 -5.69
CA ALA A 147 -18.24 -1.87 -4.67
C ALA A 147 -17.80 -0.40 -4.44
N ALA A 148 -18.28 0.55 -5.24
CA ALA A 148 -17.78 1.93 -5.25
C ALA A 148 -17.82 2.67 -3.90
N ASN A 149 -18.70 2.23 -2.98
CA ASN A 149 -18.88 2.85 -1.66
C ASN A 149 -18.83 1.82 -0.52
N MET A 150 -18.02 0.78 -0.64
CA MET A 150 -17.99 -0.31 0.34
C MET A 150 -17.20 0.01 1.60
N VAL A 151 -16.09 0.73 1.48
CA VAL A 151 -15.15 0.95 2.58
C VAL A 151 -15.09 2.41 2.99
N PRO A 152 -14.74 2.72 4.25
CA PRO A 152 -14.60 4.10 4.69
C PRO A 152 -13.37 4.75 4.05
N ASP A 153 -13.44 6.06 3.84
CA ASP A 153 -12.29 6.88 3.46
C ASP A 153 -11.19 6.81 4.53
N ALA A 154 -9.94 6.93 4.11
CA ALA A 154 -8.80 6.85 5.01
C ALA A 154 -8.79 7.99 6.05
N HIS A 155 -9.32 9.15 5.72
CA HIS A 155 -9.23 10.37 6.53
C HIS A 155 -10.58 11.03 6.82
N ILE A 156 -11.49 11.05 5.84
CA ILE A 156 -12.70 11.88 5.88
C ILE A 156 -13.87 11.07 6.43
N LYS A 157 -14.34 11.44 7.62
CA LYS A 157 -15.49 10.79 8.26
C LYS A 157 -16.74 10.88 7.36
N GLY A 158 -17.37 9.73 7.15
CA GLY A 158 -18.61 9.62 6.35
C GLY A 158 -18.40 9.48 4.86
N LYS A 159 -17.24 9.77 4.33
CA LYS A 159 -16.88 9.49 2.94
C LYS A 159 -16.53 8.00 2.78
N ARG A 160 -16.87 7.44 1.63
CA ARG A 160 -16.65 6.01 1.34
C ARG A 160 -16.06 5.83 -0.06
N HIS A 161 -15.39 4.70 -0.26
CA HIS A 161 -14.72 4.33 -1.51
C HIS A 161 -14.90 2.84 -1.82
N ALA A 162 -14.46 2.44 -3.00
CA ALA A 162 -14.21 1.05 -3.30
C ALA A 162 -13.06 0.52 -2.43
N PRO A 163 -13.06 -0.74 -2.02
CA PRO A 163 -11.91 -1.34 -1.38
C PRO A 163 -10.70 -1.30 -2.31
N ILE A 164 -9.51 -1.20 -1.74
CA ILE A 164 -8.26 -1.24 -2.50
C ILE A 164 -7.52 -2.55 -2.27
N MET A 165 -6.68 -2.92 -3.25
CA MET A 165 -5.60 -3.89 -3.10
C MET A 165 -4.32 -3.30 -3.68
N PHE A 166 -3.18 -3.74 -3.13
CA PHE A 166 -1.87 -3.50 -3.70
C PHE A 166 -1.53 -4.58 -4.72
N THR A 167 -0.53 -4.37 -5.55
CA THR A 167 -0.03 -5.42 -6.42
C THR A 167 0.44 -6.65 -5.62
N THR A 168 1.01 -6.41 -4.45
CA THR A 168 1.42 -7.45 -3.51
C THR A 168 0.24 -8.20 -2.87
N ASP A 169 -0.93 -7.59 -2.74
CA ASP A 169 -2.14 -8.28 -2.30
C ASP A 169 -2.68 -9.19 -3.42
N ILE A 170 -2.70 -8.68 -4.64
CA ILE A 170 -3.14 -9.48 -5.80
C ILE A 170 -2.24 -10.69 -6.00
N ALA A 171 -0.95 -10.59 -5.69
CA ALA A 171 -0.02 -11.72 -5.69
C ALA A 171 -0.52 -12.90 -4.85
N LEU A 172 -1.12 -12.64 -3.67
CA LEU A 172 -1.67 -13.69 -2.80
C LEU A 172 -2.88 -14.42 -3.39
N LYS A 173 -3.50 -13.87 -4.43
CA LYS A 173 -4.61 -14.48 -5.14
C LYS A 173 -4.17 -15.22 -6.39
N GLU A 174 -3.13 -14.73 -7.05
CA GLU A 174 -2.71 -15.22 -8.36
C GLU A 174 -1.69 -16.38 -8.26
N ASP A 175 -0.96 -16.47 -7.15
CA ASP A 175 0.08 -17.46 -6.89
C ASP A 175 -0.21 -18.28 -5.61
#